data_9df11d8a3a8155d894604e62b52d2800
#
_entry.id   9df11d8a3a8155d894604e62b52d2800
#
_cell.length_a   1.000
_cell.length_b   1.000
_cell.length_c   1.000
_cell.angle_alpha   90.00
_cell.angle_beta   90.00
_cell.angle_gamma   90.00
#
_symmetry.space_group_name_H-M   'P 1'
#
loop_
_entity.id
_entity.type
_entity.pdbx_description
1 polymer ?
#
loop_
_entity_poly.entity_id
_entity_poly.type
_entity_poly.pdbx_seq_one_letter_code
_entity_poly.pdbx_strand_id
1 'polypeptide(L)'
;MSGDDPFGLHGKVALVTGGGRGIGAAIAQAFAEAGASVLIANRTGSAGEAVAGELRARSFAVQALACDIGRRDEAERAVAEAVRVFGALDIVVHNAAVNPWAAIDAMSDEQLERTLAVNLKACFWLAQAAVPHLRARGGGRLLVTSSVTGPRVAMPGSAHYAASKAGVNGFIRSAALEYAREGITVNGVEPGYIAKQGGSLLSDPAKAARIARHIPIGELGRPEDIALAMRFLASPAARYITGQTIVVDGGSTLPESPFFAEQA
;
A
#
# COMPACT_ATOMS: atom_id res chain seq x y z
N MET A 1 2.65 28.26 4.05
CA MET A 1 2.63 27.40 5.26
C MET A 1 4.05 26.95 5.47
N SER A 2 4.61 27.23 6.64
CA SER A 2 6.03 27.14 6.98
C SER A 2 6.57 25.70 6.84
N GLY A 3 7.87 25.59 6.48
CA GLY A 3 8.57 24.31 6.27
C GLY A 3 8.75 23.41 7.50
N ASP A 4 7.94 23.55 8.54
CA ASP A 4 8.04 22.86 9.82
C ASP A 4 6.90 21.85 10.11
N ASP A 5 6.05 21.50 9.13
CA ASP A 5 5.06 20.42 9.33
C ASP A 5 5.80 19.06 9.32
N PRO A 6 5.97 18.39 10.47
CA PRO A 6 6.66 17.12 10.55
C PRO A 6 5.94 15.98 9.77
N PHE A 7 4.68 16.19 9.40
CA PHE A 7 3.88 15.27 8.59
C PHE A 7 3.75 15.71 7.12
N GLY A 8 4.36 16.84 6.75
CA GLY A 8 4.38 17.37 5.39
C GLY A 8 5.26 16.54 4.45
N LEU A 9 4.90 16.53 3.16
CA LEU A 9 5.66 15.89 2.08
C LEU A 9 6.06 16.90 1.00
N HIS A 10 6.16 18.17 1.35
CA HIS A 10 6.49 19.25 0.40
C HIS A 10 7.81 18.98 -0.34
N GLY A 11 7.77 19.10 -1.67
CA GLY A 11 8.93 18.86 -2.53
C GLY A 11 9.36 17.40 -2.65
N LYS A 12 8.56 16.45 -2.14
CA LYS A 12 8.78 15.02 -2.30
C LYS A 12 8.07 14.49 -3.53
N VAL A 13 8.66 13.48 -4.15
CA VAL A 13 8.09 12.74 -5.28
C VAL A 13 7.76 11.33 -4.83
N ALA A 14 6.52 10.92 -5.02
CA ALA A 14 6.01 9.60 -4.63
C ALA A 14 5.50 8.80 -5.84
N LEU A 15 5.86 7.53 -5.89
CA LEU A 15 5.25 6.53 -6.76
C LEU A 15 4.27 5.69 -5.92
N VAL A 16 2.99 5.63 -6.34
CA VAL A 16 1.96 4.82 -5.68
C VAL A 16 1.41 3.79 -6.67
N THR A 17 1.64 2.50 -6.39
CA THR A 17 1.10 1.41 -7.23
C THR A 17 -0.32 1.04 -6.81
N GLY A 18 -1.17 0.71 -7.78
CA GLY A 18 -2.58 0.41 -7.52
C GLY A 18 -3.39 1.61 -7.03
N GLY A 19 -3.00 2.83 -7.42
CA GLY A 19 -3.60 4.08 -6.97
C GLY A 19 -4.91 4.48 -7.66
N GLY A 20 -5.48 3.63 -8.52
CA GLY A 20 -6.71 3.95 -9.26
C GLY A 20 -8.01 3.73 -8.49
N ARG A 21 -7.99 3.27 -7.24
CA ARG A 21 -9.17 3.09 -6.36
C ARG A 21 -8.78 2.77 -4.92
N GLY A 22 -9.76 2.86 -4.02
CA GLY A 22 -9.68 2.39 -2.63
C GLY A 22 -8.46 2.94 -1.89
N ILE A 23 -7.74 2.08 -1.16
CA ILE A 23 -6.58 2.46 -0.34
C ILE A 23 -5.52 3.22 -1.17
N GLY A 24 -5.21 2.72 -2.37
CA GLY A 24 -4.19 3.37 -3.21
C GLY A 24 -4.58 4.77 -3.68
N ALA A 25 -5.85 5.01 -4.02
CA ALA A 25 -6.35 6.34 -4.38
C ALA A 25 -6.31 7.28 -3.16
N ALA A 26 -6.72 6.79 -1.98
CA ALA A 26 -6.65 7.56 -0.74
C ALA A 26 -5.19 7.91 -0.38
N ILE A 27 -4.24 6.99 -0.58
CA ILE A 27 -2.81 7.27 -0.37
C ILE A 27 -2.33 8.36 -1.34
N ALA A 28 -2.65 8.24 -2.64
CA ALA A 28 -2.26 9.24 -3.64
C ALA A 28 -2.82 10.62 -3.28
N GLN A 29 -4.08 10.70 -2.86
CA GLN A 29 -4.72 11.94 -2.41
C GLN A 29 -4.03 12.49 -1.15
N ALA A 30 -3.86 11.69 -0.10
CA ALA A 30 -3.25 12.13 1.15
C ALA A 30 -1.81 12.63 0.98
N PHE A 31 -1.06 12.03 0.04
CA PHE A 31 0.30 12.46 -0.28
C PHE A 31 0.31 13.78 -1.08
N ALA A 32 -0.59 13.91 -2.06
CA ALA A 32 -0.75 15.15 -2.82
C ALA A 32 -1.19 16.32 -1.91
N GLU A 33 -2.14 16.09 -1.02
CA GLU A 33 -2.59 17.07 -0.01
C GLU A 33 -1.48 17.45 0.99
N ALA A 34 -0.54 16.54 1.23
CA ALA A 34 0.65 16.80 2.05
C ALA A 34 1.77 17.53 1.28
N GLY A 35 1.58 17.85 -0.02
CA GLY A 35 2.49 18.62 -0.84
C GLY A 35 3.46 17.79 -1.70
N ALA A 36 3.24 16.47 -1.82
CA ALA A 36 4.03 15.63 -2.72
C ALA A 36 3.55 15.73 -4.17
N SER A 37 4.48 15.57 -5.12
CA SER A 37 4.15 15.19 -6.50
C SER A 37 3.96 13.67 -6.56
N VAL A 38 2.89 13.18 -7.20
CA VAL A 38 2.52 11.77 -7.17
C VAL A 38 2.39 11.16 -8.56
N LEU A 39 3.10 10.07 -8.82
CA LEU A 39 2.82 9.19 -9.95
C LEU A 39 1.95 8.02 -9.49
N ILE A 40 0.78 7.86 -10.09
CA ILE A 40 -0.12 6.74 -9.89
C ILE A 40 0.17 5.68 -10.95
N ALA A 41 0.75 4.53 -10.58
CA ALA A 41 0.90 3.37 -11.45
C ALA A 41 -0.27 2.39 -11.26
N ASN A 42 -1.08 2.17 -12.30
CA ASN A 42 -2.28 1.34 -12.18
C ASN A 42 -2.49 0.48 -13.44
N ARG A 43 -2.80 -0.82 -13.28
CA ARG A 43 -2.99 -1.75 -14.41
C ARG A 43 -4.10 -1.28 -15.37
N THR A 44 -5.23 -0.82 -14.82
CA THR A 44 -6.30 -0.20 -15.61
C THR A 44 -5.99 1.29 -15.73
N GLY A 45 -5.45 1.71 -16.87
CA GLY A 45 -5.00 3.09 -17.08
C GLY A 45 -6.10 4.13 -16.86
N SER A 46 -7.32 3.86 -17.33
CA SER A 46 -8.47 4.76 -17.13
C SER A 46 -8.81 5.01 -15.66
N ALA A 47 -8.67 3.99 -14.79
CA ALA A 47 -8.93 4.16 -13.37
C ALA A 47 -7.86 5.02 -12.68
N GLY A 48 -6.58 4.85 -13.04
CA GLY A 48 -5.50 5.72 -12.56
C GLY A 48 -5.67 7.15 -13.03
N GLU A 49 -6.03 7.33 -14.31
CA GLU A 49 -6.23 8.65 -14.91
C GLU A 49 -7.44 9.40 -14.32
N ALA A 50 -8.52 8.69 -13.97
CA ALA A 50 -9.67 9.31 -13.29
C ALA A 50 -9.25 9.95 -11.96
N VAL A 51 -8.54 9.20 -11.11
CA VAL A 51 -8.02 9.72 -9.82
C VAL A 51 -7.02 10.86 -10.03
N ALA A 52 -6.09 10.70 -10.97
CA ALA A 52 -5.11 11.73 -11.27
C ALA A 52 -5.78 13.01 -11.80
N GLY A 53 -6.81 12.88 -12.65
CA GLY A 53 -7.60 14.00 -13.18
C GLY A 53 -8.33 14.79 -12.09
N GLU A 54 -8.99 14.07 -11.16
CA GLU A 54 -9.65 14.70 -10.02
C GLU A 54 -8.66 15.47 -9.14
N LEU A 55 -7.48 14.92 -8.88
CA LEU A 55 -6.47 15.59 -8.07
C LEU A 55 -5.83 16.78 -8.81
N ARG A 56 -5.59 16.67 -10.13
CA ARG A 56 -5.12 17.80 -10.94
C ARG A 56 -6.13 18.94 -11.00
N ALA A 57 -7.43 18.64 -11.06
CA ALA A 57 -8.49 19.66 -11.00
C ALA A 57 -8.45 20.46 -9.70
N ARG A 58 -7.87 19.89 -8.63
CA ARG A 58 -7.61 20.56 -7.35
C ARG A 58 -6.20 21.19 -7.28
N SER A 59 -5.52 21.33 -8.41
CA SER A 59 -4.17 21.91 -8.55
C SER A 59 -3.03 21.09 -7.91
N PHE A 60 -3.21 19.79 -7.66
CA PHE A 60 -2.14 18.91 -7.20
C PHE A 60 -1.28 18.39 -8.36
N ALA A 61 0.01 18.20 -8.12
CA ALA A 61 0.96 17.65 -9.08
C ALA A 61 0.85 16.12 -9.13
N VAL A 62 -0.10 15.60 -9.91
CA VAL A 62 -0.38 14.17 -10.03
C VAL A 62 -0.41 13.74 -11.49
N GLN A 63 0.24 12.61 -11.79
CA GLN A 63 0.21 11.95 -13.10
C GLN A 63 -0.19 10.47 -12.95
N ALA A 64 -0.68 9.87 -14.02
CA ALA A 64 -1.01 8.46 -14.06
C ALA A 64 -0.22 7.72 -15.14
N LEU A 65 0.08 6.45 -14.86
CA LEU A 65 0.76 5.53 -15.75
C LEU A 65 -0.01 4.20 -15.80
N ALA A 66 -0.38 3.76 -17.00
CA ALA A 66 -0.86 2.40 -17.19
C ALA A 66 0.32 1.43 -17.03
N CYS A 67 0.26 0.56 -15.99
CA CYS A 67 1.39 -0.27 -15.58
C CYS A 67 0.91 -1.55 -14.90
N ASP A 68 1.34 -2.71 -15.40
CA ASP A 68 1.15 -3.98 -14.71
C ASP A 68 2.35 -4.32 -13.83
N ILE A 69 2.26 -3.95 -12.57
CA ILE A 69 3.33 -4.12 -11.59
C ILE A 69 3.73 -5.60 -11.34
N GLY A 70 2.92 -6.54 -11.79
CA GLY A 70 3.26 -7.98 -11.76
C GLY A 70 4.27 -8.40 -12.83
N ARG A 71 4.87 -7.46 -13.56
CA ARG A 71 5.93 -7.64 -14.53
C ARG A 71 7.13 -6.78 -14.14
N ARG A 72 8.32 -7.38 -14.19
CA ARG A 72 9.55 -6.70 -13.77
C ARG A 72 9.85 -5.46 -14.61
N ASP A 73 9.79 -5.58 -15.93
CA ASP A 73 10.00 -4.49 -16.87
C ASP A 73 9.06 -3.29 -16.62
N GLU A 74 7.82 -3.58 -16.25
CA GLU A 74 6.83 -2.56 -15.93
C GLU A 74 7.10 -1.89 -14.57
N ALA A 75 7.59 -2.64 -13.57
CA ALA A 75 7.98 -2.07 -12.28
C ALA A 75 9.17 -1.12 -12.44
N GLU A 76 10.17 -1.49 -13.24
CA GLU A 76 11.31 -0.65 -13.59
C GLU A 76 10.86 0.60 -14.37
N ARG A 77 9.93 0.43 -15.33
CA ARG A 77 9.35 1.55 -16.10
C ARG A 77 8.58 2.53 -15.21
N ALA A 78 7.84 2.04 -14.19
CA ALA A 78 7.10 2.91 -13.28
C ALA A 78 8.03 3.82 -12.45
N VAL A 79 9.16 3.29 -12.00
CA VAL A 79 10.19 4.07 -11.31
C VAL A 79 10.83 5.10 -12.23
N ALA A 80 11.25 4.66 -13.42
CA ALA A 80 11.86 5.54 -14.42
C ALA A 80 10.92 6.68 -14.83
N GLU A 81 9.63 6.40 -14.98
CA GLU A 81 8.62 7.40 -15.33
C GLU A 81 8.42 8.44 -14.23
N ALA A 82 8.40 8.04 -12.94
CA ALA A 82 8.32 8.99 -11.84
C ALA A 82 9.49 9.98 -11.86
N VAL A 83 10.69 9.47 -12.07
CA VAL A 83 11.91 10.31 -12.20
C VAL A 83 11.85 11.18 -13.45
N ARG A 84 11.40 10.65 -14.57
CA ARG A 84 11.29 11.39 -15.83
C ARG A 84 10.31 12.57 -15.72
N VAL A 85 9.17 12.36 -15.07
CA VAL A 85 8.08 13.36 -14.99
C VAL A 85 8.38 14.41 -13.94
N PHE A 86 8.90 14.02 -12.78
CA PHE A 86 9.05 14.92 -11.64
C PHE A 86 10.52 15.24 -11.28
N GLY A 87 11.49 14.68 -12.02
CA GLY A 87 12.91 14.94 -11.82
C GLY A 87 13.57 14.24 -10.64
N ALA A 88 12.79 13.51 -9.81
CA ALA A 88 13.27 12.85 -8.60
C ALA A 88 12.37 11.67 -8.20
N LEU A 89 12.83 10.89 -7.21
CA LEU A 89 12.00 9.93 -6.48
C LEU A 89 12.45 9.90 -5.01
N ASP A 90 11.52 10.11 -4.09
CA ASP A 90 11.76 10.12 -2.64
C ASP A 90 10.98 9.00 -1.93
N ILE A 91 9.82 8.61 -2.46
CA ILE A 91 8.90 7.67 -1.78
C ILE A 91 8.36 6.66 -2.80
N VAL A 92 8.41 5.38 -2.46
CA VAL A 92 7.71 4.32 -3.20
C VAL A 92 6.69 3.66 -2.28
N VAL A 93 5.43 3.62 -2.72
CA VAL A 93 4.36 2.90 -2.05
C VAL A 93 3.92 1.73 -2.93
N HIS A 94 4.25 0.51 -2.53
CA HIS A 94 3.70 -0.68 -3.14
C HIS A 94 2.39 -1.05 -2.47
N ASN A 95 1.28 -0.67 -3.10
CA ASN A 95 -0.07 -0.95 -2.63
C ASN A 95 -0.84 -1.92 -3.53
N ALA A 96 -0.47 -2.05 -4.80
CA ALA A 96 -1.14 -2.97 -5.72
C ALA A 96 -1.15 -4.41 -5.17
N ALA A 97 -2.30 -5.05 -5.20
CA ALA A 97 -2.45 -6.43 -4.78
C ALA A 97 -3.61 -7.12 -5.51
N VAL A 98 -3.51 -8.45 -5.59
CA VAL A 98 -4.57 -9.34 -6.06
C VAL A 98 -4.82 -10.43 -5.02
N ASN A 99 -6.08 -10.86 -4.89
CA ASN A 99 -6.50 -11.99 -4.07
C ASN A 99 -7.65 -12.72 -4.77
N PRO A 100 -7.38 -13.47 -5.87
CA PRO A 100 -8.38 -14.33 -6.47
C PRO A 100 -8.68 -15.48 -5.50
N TRP A 101 -9.93 -15.66 -5.12
CA TRP A 101 -10.30 -16.76 -4.22
C TRP A 101 -10.09 -18.12 -4.88
N ALA A 102 -9.34 -19.02 -4.23
CA ALA A 102 -9.14 -20.39 -4.66
C ALA A 102 -8.82 -21.29 -3.47
N ALA A 103 -9.46 -22.46 -3.37
CA ALA A 103 -9.04 -23.51 -2.45
C ALA A 103 -7.66 -24.03 -2.87
N ILE A 104 -6.86 -24.53 -1.91
CA ILE A 104 -5.47 -24.94 -2.18
C ILE A 104 -5.40 -26.03 -3.26
N ASP A 105 -6.29 -27.00 -3.18
CA ASP A 105 -6.37 -28.13 -4.10
C ASP A 105 -6.96 -27.80 -5.49
N ALA A 106 -7.59 -26.63 -5.62
CA ALA A 106 -8.16 -26.12 -6.86
C ALA A 106 -7.40 -24.92 -7.44
N MET A 107 -6.33 -24.49 -6.77
CA MET A 107 -5.54 -23.33 -7.21
C MET A 107 -4.65 -23.70 -8.40
N SER A 108 -4.75 -22.94 -9.48
CA SER A 108 -3.81 -23.10 -10.60
C SER A 108 -2.45 -22.46 -10.32
N ASP A 109 -1.41 -22.97 -10.97
CA ASP A 109 -0.07 -22.37 -10.92
C ASP A 109 -0.09 -20.92 -11.41
N GLU A 110 -0.91 -20.59 -12.40
CA GLU A 110 -1.07 -19.22 -12.90
C GLU A 110 -1.63 -18.27 -11.82
N GLN A 111 -2.64 -18.71 -11.06
CA GLN A 111 -3.19 -17.93 -9.95
C GLN A 111 -2.16 -17.71 -8.84
N LEU A 112 -1.42 -18.75 -8.48
CA LEU A 112 -0.33 -18.69 -7.50
C LEU A 112 0.76 -17.72 -7.97
N GLU A 113 1.33 -17.95 -9.14
CA GLU A 113 2.41 -17.12 -9.70
C GLU A 113 1.97 -15.66 -9.88
N ARG A 114 0.74 -15.42 -10.38
CA ARG A 114 0.21 -14.07 -10.52
C ARG A 114 0.09 -13.36 -9.17
N THR A 115 -0.36 -14.06 -8.13
CA THR A 115 -0.47 -13.49 -6.79
C THR A 115 0.90 -13.16 -6.22
N LEU A 116 1.85 -14.08 -6.32
CA LEU A 116 3.22 -13.86 -5.86
C LEU A 116 3.92 -12.75 -6.65
N ALA A 117 3.73 -12.69 -7.97
CA ALA A 117 4.32 -11.68 -8.83
C ALA A 117 3.85 -10.27 -8.43
N VAL A 118 2.53 -10.07 -8.30
CA VAL A 118 1.95 -8.75 -7.97
C VAL A 118 2.22 -8.37 -6.52
N ASN A 119 1.97 -9.30 -5.57
CA ASN A 119 1.94 -8.91 -4.16
C ASN A 119 3.33 -8.92 -3.50
N LEU A 120 4.24 -9.79 -3.95
CA LEU A 120 5.53 -10.01 -3.30
C LEU A 120 6.72 -9.68 -4.20
N LYS A 121 6.83 -10.31 -5.39
CA LYS A 121 8.00 -10.11 -6.27
C LYS A 121 8.15 -8.63 -6.68
N ALA A 122 7.03 -7.93 -6.85
CA ALA A 122 7.02 -6.49 -7.16
C ALA A 122 7.70 -5.64 -6.08
N CYS A 123 7.68 -6.03 -4.80
CA CYS A 123 8.42 -5.32 -3.74
C CYS A 123 9.92 -5.29 -4.04
N PHE A 124 10.48 -6.42 -4.49
CA PHE A 124 11.91 -6.54 -4.85
C PHE A 124 12.22 -5.72 -6.10
N TRP A 125 11.41 -5.83 -7.16
CA TRP A 125 11.64 -5.13 -8.42
C TRP A 125 11.58 -3.62 -8.25
N LEU A 126 10.57 -3.13 -7.49
CA LEU A 126 10.45 -1.71 -7.15
C LEU A 126 11.62 -1.22 -6.31
N ALA A 127 12.05 -1.99 -5.29
CA ALA A 127 13.20 -1.62 -4.47
C ALA A 127 14.48 -1.57 -5.30
N GLN A 128 14.76 -2.59 -6.13
CA GLN A 128 15.92 -2.64 -7.01
C GLN A 128 15.98 -1.44 -7.96
N ALA A 129 14.85 -1.06 -8.54
CA ALA A 129 14.78 0.10 -9.43
C ALA A 129 14.86 1.44 -8.68
N ALA A 130 14.22 1.55 -7.50
CA ALA A 130 14.09 2.83 -6.79
C ALA A 130 15.33 3.19 -5.96
N VAL A 131 15.99 2.22 -5.32
CA VAL A 131 17.10 2.47 -4.37
C VAL A 131 18.20 3.37 -4.93
N PRO A 132 18.67 3.24 -6.18
CA PRO A 132 19.65 4.17 -6.73
C PRO A 132 19.20 5.64 -6.71
N HIS A 133 17.90 5.88 -6.98
CA HIS A 133 17.32 7.22 -6.98
C HIS A 133 17.16 7.75 -5.55
N LEU A 134 16.72 6.89 -4.61
CA LEU A 134 16.61 7.25 -3.20
C LEU A 134 17.98 7.60 -2.60
N ARG A 135 19.03 6.85 -2.94
CA ARG A 135 20.43 7.16 -2.57
C ARG A 135 20.87 8.52 -3.08
N ALA A 136 20.57 8.84 -4.34
CA ALA A 136 20.91 10.13 -4.92
C ALA A 136 20.20 11.31 -4.21
N ARG A 137 19.09 11.04 -3.52
CA ARG A 137 18.35 12.00 -2.67
C ARG A 137 18.87 12.08 -1.24
N GLY A 138 19.86 11.27 -0.87
CA GLY A 138 20.38 11.18 0.51
C GLY A 138 19.47 10.41 1.46
N GLY A 139 18.57 9.58 0.94
CA GLY A 139 17.62 8.76 1.69
C GLY A 139 16.23 8.74 1.05
N GLY A 140 15.32 7.98 1.64
CA GLY A 140 13.96 7.84 1.10
C GLY A 140 13.05 6.93 1.91
N ARG A 141 11.91 6.58 1.31
CA ARG A 141 10.89 5.73 1.92
C ARG A 141 10.45 4.62 0.97
N LEU A 142 10.53 3.37 1.41
CA LEU A 142 9.89 2.21 0.78
C LEU A 142 8.74 1.76 1.68
N LEU A 143 7.52 1.92 1.21
CA LEU A 143 6.31 1.62 1.98
C LEU A 143 5.51 0.52 1.28
N VAL A 144 4.96 -0.41 2.06
CA VAL A 144 4.18 -1.52 1.51
C VAL A 144 2.85 -1.67 2.23
N THR A 145 1.76 -1.77 1.47
CA THR A 145 0.46 -2.20 1.99
C THR A 145 0.49 -3.71 2.16
N SER A 146 0.73 -4.18 3.39
CA SER A 146 0.64 -5.58 3.77
C SER A 146 -0.83 -5.99 4.03
N SER A 147 -1.10 -6.77 5.04
CA SER A 147 -2.45 -7.17 5.49
C SER A 147 -2.35 -7.80 6.87
N VAL A 148 -3.44 -7.79 7.64
CA VAL A 148 -3.56 -8.69 8.80
C VAL A 148 -3.63 -10.15 8.36
N THR A 149 -4.18 -10.44 7.17
CA THR A 149 -4.23 -11.80 6.60
C THR A 149 -2.84 -12.20 6.13
N GLY A 150 -2.34 -13.29 6.69
CA GLY A 150 -1.00 -13.84 6.49
C GLY A 150 -0.13 -13.63 7.71
N PRO A 151 0.26 -12.42 8.08
CA PRO A 151 1.08 -12.18 9.27
C PRO A 151 0.39 -12.51 10.60
N ARG A 152 -0.93 -12.32 10.72
CA ARG A 152 -1.66 -12.42 12.00
C ARG A 152 -2.82 -13.40 11.99
N VAL A 153 -3.59 -13.41 10.91
CA VAL A 153 -4.78 -14.24 10.75
C VAL A 153 -4.79 -14.92 9.39
N ALA A 154 -5.68 -15.88 9.20
CA ALA A 154 -5.85 -16.56 7.91
C ALA A 154 -7.33 -16.59 7.51
N MET A 155 -7.56 -16.77 6.21
CA MET A 155 -8.89 -16.90 5.63
C MET A 155 -8.90 -18.05 4.61
N PRO A 156 -9.88 -18.96 4.66
CA PRO A 156 -10.02 -20.00 3.63
C PRO A 156 -10.07 -19.39 2.23
N GLY A 157 -9.50 -20.10 1.25
CA GLY A 157 -9.45 -19.65 -0.15
C GLY A 157 -8.47 -18.51 -0.44
N SER A 158 -7.61 -18.15 0.51
CA SER A 158 -6.62 -17.07 0.37
C SER A 158 -5.20 -17.48 0.78
N ALA A 159 -4.85 -18.77 0.70
CA ALA A 159 -3.54 -19.27 1.13
C ALA A 159 -2.37 -18.58 0.39
N HIS A 160 -2.46 -18.44 -0.92
CA HIS A 160 -1.48 -17.74 -1.77
C HIS A 160 -1.34 -16.25 -1.39
N TYR A 161 -2.46 -15.59 -1.10
CA TYR A 161 -2.46 -14.21 -0.64
C TYR A 161 -1.81 -14.10 0.74
N ALA A 162 -2.21 -14.95 1.69
CA ALA A 162 -1.64 -15.00 3.04
C ALA A 162 -0.13 -15.23 3.00
N ALA A 163 0.34 -16.20 2.20
CA ALA A 163 1.76 -16.46 1.99
C ALA A 163 2.48 -15.23 1.42
N SER A 164 1.87 -14.55 0.42
CA SER A 164 2.46 -13.35 -0.17
C SER A 164 2.59 -12.21 0.85
N LYS A 165 1.58 -11.98 1.71
CA LYS A 165 1.58 -10.90 2.70
C LYS A 165 2.48 -11.19 3.89
N ALA A 166 2.60 -12.45 4.32
CA ALA A 166 3.62 -12.87 5.29
C ALA A 166 5.05 -12.66 4.73
N GLY A 167 5.26 -13.00 3.45
CA GLY A 167 6.52 -12.74 2.74
C GLY A 167 6.86 -11.25 2.64
N VAL A 168 5.86 -10.40 2.41
CA VAL A 168 6.01 -8.93 2.43
C VAL A 168 6.57 -8.44 3.77
N ASN A 169 6.08 -8.95 4.90
CA ASN A 169 6.61 -8.56 6.21
C ASN A 169 8.07 -9.04 6.41
N GLY A 170 8.42 -10.19 5.84
CA GLY A 170 9.82 -10.67 5.77
C GLY A 170 10.70 -9.71 4.95
N PHE A 171 10.24 -9.33 3.75
CA PHE A 171 10.91 -8.36 2.89
C PHE A 171 11.14 -7.03 3.61
N ILE A 172 10.11 -6.46 4.26
CA ILE A 172 10.20 -5.18 4.98
C ILE A 172 11.34 -5.21 6.00
N ARG A 173 11.42 -6.27 6.82
CA ARG A 173 12.46 -6.39 7.86
C ARG A 173 13.87 -6.51 7.27
N SER A 174 14.03 -7.33 6.24
CA SER A 174 15.34 -7.54 5.62
C SER A 174 15.81 -6.28 4.89
N ALA A 175 14.98 -5.71 4.04
CA ALA A 175 15.30 -4.49 3.29
C ALA A 175 15.57 -3.28 4.22
N ALA A 176 14.88 -3.19 5.35
CA ALA A 176 15.13 -2.16 6.35
C ALA A 176 16.57 -2.22 6.89
N LEU A 177 17.06 -3.41 7.17
CA LEU A 177 18.45 -3.60 7.64
C LEU A 177 19.48 -3.26 6.54
N GLU A 178 19.20 -3.67 5.31
CA GLU A 178 20.09 -3.42 4.18
C GLU A 178 20.27 -1.93 3.89
N TYR A 179 19.18 -1.13 3.97
CA TYR A 179 19.18 0.25 3.50
C TYR A 179 19.21 1.31 4.62
N ALA A 180 19.19 0.91 5.89
CA ALA A 180 19.11 1.85 7.03
C ALA A 180 20.25 2.89 7.04
N ARG A 181 21.49 2.47 6.77
CA ARG A 181 22.66 3.36 6.75
C ARG A 181 22.66 4.36 5.59
N GLU A 182 21.79 4.14 4.60
CA GLU A 182 21.62 5.02 3.46
C GLU A 182 20.48 6.03 3.67
N GLY A 183 19.93 6.11 4.89
CA GLY A 183 18.79 6.99 5.20
C GLY A 183 17.45 6.56 4.60
N ILE A 184 17.37 5.32 4.09
CA ILE A 184 16.15 4.77 3.52
C ILE A 184 15.44 3.93 4.59
N THR A 185 14.21 4.29 4.92
CA THR A 185 13.37 3.48 5.80
C THR A 185 12.43 2.59 4.99
N VAL A 186 12.22 1.36 5.47
CA VAL A 186 11.31 0.39 4.85
C VAL A 186 10.27 -0.03 5.87
N ASN A 187 9.00 0.30 5.62
CA ASN A 187 7.90 0.04 6.56
C ASN A 187 6.64 -0.39 5.81
N GLY A 188 5.63 -0.79 6.56
CA GLY A 188 4.34 -1.15 6.00
C GLY A 188 3.16 -0.86 6.91
N VAL A 189 1.97 -1.04 6.35
CA VAL A 189 0.70 -1.04 7.10
C VAL A 189 0.01 -2.38 6.87
N GLU A 190 -0.61 -2.92 7.91
CA GLU A 190 -1.41 -4.14 7.87
C GLU A 190 -2.89 -3.76 8.03
N PRO A 191 -3.63 -3.52 6.92
CA PRO A 191 -5.06 -3.24 6.99
C PRO A 191 -5.87 -4.44 7.47
N GLY A 192 -6.91 -4.18 8.27
CA GLY A 192 -8.00 -5.11 8.52
C GLY A 192 -9.07 -5.05 7.43
N TYR A 193 -10.33 -5.08 7.84
CA TYR A 193 -11.47 -4.95 6.94
C TYR A 193 -11.72 -3.49 6.59
N ILE A 194 -11.36 -3.11 5.36
CA ILE A 194 -11.50 -1.74 4.83
C ILE A 194 -12.66 -1.69 3.84
N ALA A 195 -13.52 -0.69 3.98
CA ALA A 195 -14.65 -0.46 3.08
C ALA A 195 -14.18 -0.37 1.63
N LYS A 196 -14.89 -1.02 0.72
CA LYS A 196 -14.57 -1.06 -0.71
C LYS A 196 -15.78 -0.61 -1.52
N GLN A 197 -15.53 0.21 -2.52
CA GLN A 197 -16.55 0.53 -3.53
C GLN A 197 -16.55 -0.55 -4.63
N GLY A 198 -17.75 -1.03 -5.00
CA GLY A 198 -17.99 -1.89 -6.15
C GLY A 198 -17.39 -3.31 -6.11
N GLY A 199 -18.24 -4.34 -6.26
CA GLY A 199 -17.84 -5.70 -6.62
C GLY A 199 -17.09 -6.55 -5.59
N SER A 200 -16.97 -6.12 -4.36
CA SER A 200 -16.35 -6.92 -3.27
C SER A 200 -17.39 -7.39 -2.25
N LEU A 201 -17.04 -8.41 -1.46
CA LEU A 201 -17.84 -8.87 -0.32
C LEU A 201 -18.21 -7.70 0.62
N LEU A 202 -17.31 -6.72 0.78
CA LEU A 202 -17.45 -5.57 1.66
C LEU A 202 -18.24 -4.40 1.04
N SER A 203 -18.65 -4.51 -0.23
CA SER A 203 -19.55 -3.54 -0.87
C SER A 203 -21.03 -3.89 -0.70
N ASP A 204 -21.34 -5.08 -0.18
CA ASP A 204 -22.69 -5.48 0.23
C ASP A 204 -22.97 -4.98 1.66
N PRO A 205 -23.94 -4.06 1.88
CA PRO A 205 -24.16 -3.46 3.19
C PRO A 205 -24.51 -4.48 4.28
N ALA A 206 -25.25 -5.55 3.97
CA ALA A 206 -25.62 -6.57 4.95
C ALA A 206 -24.40 -7.39 5.40
N LYS A 207 -23.51 -7.73 4.48
CA LYS A 207 -22.26 -8.44 4.79
C LYS A 207 -21.27 -7.53 5.52
N ALA A 208 -21.18 -6.27 5.11
CA ALA A 208 -20.35 -5.27 5.78
C ALA A 208 -20.80 -5.09 7.25
N ALA A 209 -22.10 -4.95 7.50
CA ALA A 209 -22.66 -4.85 8.85
C ALA A 209 -22.42 -6.12 9.70
N ARG A 210 -22.43 -7.30 9.09
CA ARG A 210 -22.09 -8.56 9.81
C ARG A 210 -20.63 -8.59 10.22
N ILE A 211 -19.72 -8.15 9.36
CA ILE A 211 -18.29 -8.11 9.65
C ILE A 211 -18.01 -7.03 10.71
N ALA A 212 -18.63 -5.86 10.59
CA ALA A 212 -18.45 -4.75 11.53
C ALA A 212 -18.75 -5.15 12.99
N ARG A 213 -19.72 -6.04 13.23
CA ARG A 213 -20.03 -6.55 14.58
C ARG A 213 -18.88 -7.33 15.23
N HIS A 214 -17.95 -7.85 14.43
CA HIS A 214 -16.77 -8.58 14.93
C HIS A 214 -15.51 -7.69 15.00
N ILE A 215 -15.64 -6.41 14.71
CA ILE A 215 -14.57 -5.43 14.86
C ILE A 215 -14.82 -4.64 16.14
N PRO A 216 -13.89 -4.60 17.10
CA PRO A 216 -14.11 -3.90 18.38
C PRO A 216 -14.53 -2.43 18.25
N ILE A 217 -14.03 -1.70 17.26
CA ILE A 217 -14.47 -0.31 16.98
C ILE A 217 -15.93 -0.27 16.44
N GLY A 218 -16.49 -1.38 15.94
CA GLY A 218 -17.88 -1.49 15.49
C GLY A 218 -18.15 -1.09 14.05
N GLU A 219 -17.14 -0.70 13.28
CA GLU A 219 -17.28 -0.33 11.87
C GLU A 219 -16.11 -0.85 11.01
N LEU A 220 -16.29 -0.85 9.69
CA LEU A 220 -15.19 -1.08 8.76
C LEU A 220 -14.28 0.15 8.73
N GLY A 221 -12.96 -0.08 8.64
CA GLY A 221 -12.03 1.00 8.36
C GLY A 221 -12.29 1.64 6.99
N ARG A 222 -11.86 2.86 6.82
CA ARG A 222 -11.91 3.62 5.57
C ARG A 222 -10.55 3.58 4.85
N PRO A 223 -10.51 3.71 3.53
CA PRO A 223 -9.24 3.86 2.81
C PRO A 223 -8.34 4.96 3.37
N GLU A 224 -8.94 6.05 3.87
CA GLU A 224 -8.27 7.20 4.46
C GLU A 224 -7.51 6.83 5.76
N ASP A 225 -8.01 5.89 6.56
CA ASP A 225 -7.36 5.44 7.79
C ASP A 225 -6.00 4.79 7.48
N ILE A 226 -5.93 4.05 6.37
CA ILE A 226 -4.69 3.46 5.87
C ILE A 226 -3.78 4.53 5.27
N ALA A 227 -4.36 5.46 4.50
CA ALA A 227 -3.61 6.52 3.83
C ALA A 227 -2.93 7.46 4.83
N LEU A 228 -3.56 7.80 5.95
CA LEU A 228 -2.98 8.62 7.00
C LEU A 228 -1.82 7.92 7.71
N ALA A 229 -1.92 6.61 7.99
CA ALA A 229 -0.82 5.82 8.52
C ALA A 229 0.37 5.76 7.54
N MET A 230 0.10 5.60 6.23
CA MET A 230 1.12 5.63 5.19
C MET A 230 1.76 7.03 5.08
N ARG A 231 0.97 8.12 5.15
CA ARG A 231 1.50 9.49 5.16
C ARG A 231 2.41 9.72 6.35
N PHE A 232 2.04 9.27 7.53
CA PHE A 232 2.90 9.32 8.72
C PHE A 232 4.24 8.61 8.45
N LEU A 233 4.21 7.36 7.98
CA LEU A 233 5.43 6.59 7.68
C LEU A 233 6.28 7.21 6.57
N ALA A 234 5.67 7.94 5.63
CA ALA A 234 6.35 8.66 4.57
C ALA A 234 7.06 9.93 5.06
N SER A 235 6.57 10.52 6.13
CA SER A 235 6.96 11.86 6.61
C SER A 235 8.28 11.87 7.39
N PRO A 236 8.84 13.07 7.65
CA PRO A 236 9.97 13.26 8.57
C PRO A 236 9.70 12.78 9.99
N ALA A 237 8.44 12.82 10.47
CA ALA A 237 8.06 12.37 11.80
C ALA A 237 8.40 10.90 12.06
N ALA A 238 8.40 10.05 11.00
CA ALA A 238 8.72 8.63 11.09
C ALA A 238 10.22 8.32 10.80
N ARG A 239 11.11 9.31 10.83
CA ARG A 239 12.52 9.14 10.44
C ARG A 239 13.27 8.02 11.20
N TYR A 240 12.82 7.68 12.40
CA TYR A 240 13.46 6.68 13.26
C TYR A 240 12.69 5.34 13.32
N ILE A 241 11.70 5.18 12.41
CA ILE A 241 10.90 3.96 12.25
C ILE A 241 11.36 3.26 10.98
N THR A 242 11.90 2.04 11.10
CA THR A 242 12.22 1.17 9.97
C THR A 242 12.05 -0.30 10.34
N GLY A 243 11.71 -1.14 9.37
CA GLY A 243 11.46 -2.58 9.55
C GLY A 243 10.12 -2.90 10.25
N GLN A 244 9.22 -1.92 10.38
CA GLN A 244 7.96 -2.06 11.13
C GLN A 244 6.74 -2.13 10.22
N THR A 245 5.71 -2.81 10.71
CA THR A 245 4.36 -2.78 10.14
C THR A 245 3.37 -2.31 11.20
N ILE A 246 2.55 -1.31 10.84
CA ILE A 246 1.49 -0.79 11.71
C ILE A 246 0.18 -1.50 11.36
N VAL A 247 -0.45 -2.12 12.36
CA VAL A 247 -1.79 -2.70 12.22
C VAL A 247 -2.82 -1.59 12.28
N VAL A 248 -3.70 -1.55 11.27
CA VAL A 248 -4.82 -0.60 11.19
C VAL A 248 -6.07 -1.41 10.86
N ASP A 249 -6.71 -1.96 11.89
CA ASP A 249 -7.75 -2.99 11.75
C ASP A 249 -8.95 -2.83 12.69
N GLY A 250 -9.02 -1.71 13.43
CA GLY A 250 -10.09 -1.47 14.40
C GLY A 250 -10.08 -2.46 15.57
N GLY A 251 -8.96 -3.14 15.80
CA GLY A 251 -8.82 -4.17 16.84
C GLY A 251 -9.31 -5.55 16.40
N SER A 252 -9.64 -5.78 15.14
CA SER A 252 -10.25 -7.04 14.68
C SER A 252 -9.39 -8.29 14.91
N THR A 253 -8.09 -8.13 15.09
CA THR A 253 -7.15 -9.23 15.36
C THR A 253 -6.81 -9.42 16.85
N LEU A 254 -7.38 -8.62 17.76
CA LEU A 254 -7.08 -8.67 19.19
C LEU A 254 -7.93 -9.70 19.96
N PRO A 255 -9.25 -9.88 19.69
CA PRO A 255 -10.06 -10.83 20.44
C PRO A 255 -9.58 -12.26 20.23
N GLU A 256 -9.48 -13.04 21.33
CA GLU A 256 -9.17 -14.47 21.28
C GLU A 256 -10.25 -15.26 20.50
N SER A 257 -11.50 -14.78 20.54
CA SER A 257 -12.59 -15.29 19.72
C SER A 257 -13.59 -14.18 19.37
N PRO A 258 -14.41 -14.36 18.32
CA PRO A 258 -15.48 -13.41 17.97
C PRO A 258 -16.46 -13.16 19.14
N PHE A 259 -16.65 -14.13 20.02
CA PHE A 259 -17.50 -14.02 21.20
C PHE A 259 -17.12 -12.84 22.10
N PHE A 260 -15.82 -12.56 22.27
CA PHE A 260 -15.35 -11.43 23.08
C PHE A 260 -15.50 -10.08 22.37
N ALA A 261 -15.54 -10.07 21.04
CA ALA A 261 -15.81 -8.85 20.28
C ALA A 261 -17.28 -8.40 20.38
N GLU A 262 -18.22 -9.35 20.64
CA GLU A 262 -19.65 -9.05 20.78
C GLU A 262 -20.03 -8.55 22.18
N GLN A 263 -19.14 -8.65 23.15
CA GLN A 263 -19.39 -8.25 24.55
C GLN A 263 -18.83 -6.86 24.90
N ALA A 264 -18.06 -6.26 24.00
CA ALA A 264 -17.50 -4.92 24.15
C ALA A 264 -18.46 -3.85 23.62
#